data_9892ef47da7260d4acfc7f05b24c56fe
#
_entry.id   9892ef47da7260d4acfc7f05b24c56fe
#
_cell.length_a   1.000
_cell.length_b   1.000
_cell.length_c   1.000
_cell.angle_alpha   90.00
_cell.angle_beta   90.00
_cell.angle_gamma   90.00
#
_symmetry.space_group_name_H-M   'P 1'
#
loop_
_entity.id
_entity.type
_entity.pdbx_description
1 polymer ?
#
loop_
_entity_poly.entity_id
_entity_poly.type
_entity_poly.pdbx_seq_one_letter_code
_entity_poly.pdbx_strand_id
1 'polypeptide(L)'
;MRILQIHNHYGSHSGESTVLEVHRQLLSQRGHDVRSYTRSSVELESMRMGEIRAFFTGLYNPFSIRDIEKELQAFRPDVIHIHNLYPLVSPSILPVFRRAGIPVVMTVHNYRLACPNGLFYNNEGICEKCSGGREWNCVLHNCESSFPKSFGYALRNAWARLAGYYRSNVDAFLCLTGFQKGKLVENGFREDACHVLPNFLELHPPFGERTERERSGFFFIGRLNRQKGIDFLLEVAERLPQKSFRLAGSVDSSVVDIAKLPSNVQWLGVIDEEQKLRELRSAEALLFTSRSYEGFPMVFLEAMQQELPVIAPDLAGYPEIVRNGVNGWLFEPQDAQACARVIDEAHAAGDVALQMGKNGREILERDYAPEVWYRAYMKVIEPLAAR
;
A
#
# COMPACT_ATOMS: atom_id res chain seq x y z
N MET A 1 4.56 6.90 25.99
CA MET A 1 3.25 7.45 25.61
C MET A 1 2.24 6.33 25.45
N ARG A 2 0.96 6.64 25.67
CA ARG A 2 -0.17 5.75 25.37
C ARG A 2 -0.69 6.06 23.97
N ILE A 3 -0.64 5.09 23.08
CA ILE A 3 -0.99 5.23 21.67
C ILE A 3 -2.20 4.34 21.37
N LEU A 4 -3.31 4.93 20.90
CA LEU A 4 -4.46 4.17 20.45
C LEU A 4 -4.45 4.06 18.92
N GLN A 5 -4.14 2.86 18.42
CA GLN A 5 -4.23 2.57 17.00
C GLN A 5 -5.66 2.23 16.60
N ILE A 6 -6.11 2.74 15.44
CA ILE A 6 -7.45 2.49 14.91
C ILE A 6 -7.35 1.95 13.50
N HIS A 7 -7.96 0.77 13.26
CA HIS A 7 -7.93 0.14 11.95
C HIS A 7 -9.20 -0.67 11.66
N ASN A 8 -9.64 -0.62 10.42
CA ASN A 8 -10.63 -1.56 9.88
C ASN A 8 -9.95 -2.55 8.95
N HIS A 9 -9.86 -3.81 9.39
CA HIS A 9 -9.30 -4.87 8.56
C HIS A 9 -10.20 -5.18 7.36
N TYR A 10 -9.56 -5.45 6.21
CA TYR A 10 -10.27 -6.07 5.08
C TYR A 10 -10.50 -7.56 5.38
N GLY A 11 -11.44 -8.18 4.64
CA GLY A 11 -11.77 -9.59 4.84
C GLY A 11 -10.65 -10.59 4.50
N SER A 12 -9.64 -10.15 3.76
CA SER A 12 -8.44 -10.93 3.43
C SER A 12 -7.19 -10.32 4.08
N HIS A 13 -6.16 -11.13 4.27
CA HIS A 13 -4.83 -10.65 4.69
C HIS A 13 -4.37 -9.53 3.74
N SER A 14 -4.00 -8.39 4.29
CA SER A 14 -3.60 -7.21 3.52
C SER A 14 -2.29 -6.66 4.06
N GLY A 15 -1.49 -6.04 3.19
CA GLY A 15 -0.26 -5.37 3.60
C GLY A 15 -0.50 -4.30 4.68
N GLU A 16 -1.67 -3.63 4.67
CA GLU A 16 -2.05 -2.65 5.70
C GLU A 16 -2.15 -3.30 7.11
N SER A 17 -2.69 -4.52 7.20
CA SER A 17 -2.80 -5.24 8.48
C SER A 17 -1.43 -5.68 9.01
N THR A 18 -0.53 -6.10 8.12
CA THR A 18 0.85 -6.44 8.49
C THR A 18 1.59 -5.20 8.99
N VAL A 19 1.48 -4.08 8.29
CA VAL A 19 2.10 -2.79 8.70
C VAL A 19 1.58 -2.33 10.06
N LEU A 20 0.26 -2.43 10.32
CA LEU A 20 -0.31 -2.10 11.63
C LEU A 20 0.35 -2.88 12.76
N GLU A 21 0.48 -4.20 12.58
CA GLU A 21 1.04 -5.08 13.60
C GLU A 21 2.53 -4.83 13.83
N VAL A 22 3.30 -4.63 12.77
CA VAL A 22 4.73 -4.31 12.85
C VAL A 22 4.95 -2.94 13.54
N HIS A 23 4.12 -1.93 13.25
CA HIS A 23 4.15 -0.65 13.96
C HIS A 23 3.83 -0.83 15.45
N ARG A 24 2.80 -1.63 15.79
CA ARG A 24 2.42 -1.92 17.18
C ARG A 24 3.57 -2.57 17.95
N GLN A 25 4.20 -3.57 17.35
CA GLN A 25 5.33 -4.29 17.95
C GLN A 25 6.52 -3.36 18.21
N LEU A 26 6.93 -2.60 17.19
CA LEU A 26 8.04 -1.65 17.32
C LEU A 26 7.80 -0.62 18.44
N LEU A 27 6.61 0.00 18.43
CA LEU A 27 6.25 1.01 19.44
C LEU A 27 6.21 0.41 20.85
N SER A 28 5.69 -0.81 21.01
CA SER A 28 5.67 -1.52 22.31
C SER A 28 7.09 -1.88 22.78
N GLN A 29 7.96 -2.33 21.89
CA GLN A 29 9.37 -2.60 22.18
C GLN A 29 10.14 -1.34 22.64
N ARG A 30 9.70 -0.16 22.18
CA ARG A 30 10.24 1.15 22.57
C ARG A 30 9.62 1.73 23.84
N GLY A 31 8.83 0.93 24.57
CA GLY A 31 8.26 1.31 25.87
C GLY A 31 6.98 2.16 25.78
N HIS A 32 6.33 2.23 24.63
CA HIS A 32 5.01 2.83 24.53
C HIS A 32 3.92 1.82 24.92
N ASP A 33 2.87 2.30 25.58
CA ASP A 33 1.66 1.51 25.80
C ASP A 33 0.75 1.64 24.59
N VAL A 34 0.66 0.57 23.78
CA VAL A 34 -0.07 0.58 22.50
C VAL A 34 -1.30 -0.30 22.59
N ARG A 35 -2.46 0.30 22.42
CA ARG A 35 -3.73 -0.42 22.32
C ARG A 35 -4.31 -0.26 20.91
N SER A 36 -4.99 -1.30 20.42
CA SER A 36 -5.62 -1.26 19.10
C SER A 36 -7.14 -1.41 19.22
N TYR A 37 -7.88 -0.47 18.59
CA TYR A 37 -9.30 -0.60 18.31
C TYR A 37 -9.48 -1.05 16.87
N THR A 38 -9.95 -2.27 16.66
CA THR A 38 -10.08 -2.85 15.32
C THR A 38 -11.48 -3.34 15.05
N ARG A 39 -11.90 -3.22 13.77
CA ARG A 39 -13.11 -3.86 13.22
C ARG A 39 -12.69 -4.68 12.00
N SER A 40 -13.48 -5.63 11.59
CA SER A 40 -13.19 -6.45 10.41
C SER A 40 -14.36 -6.43 9.42
N SER A 41 -14.05 -6.28 8.13
CA SER A 41 -15.06 -6.36 7.07
C SER A 41 -15.73 -7.73 6.98
N VAL A 42 -15.13 -8.79 7.55
CA VAL A 42 -15.76 -10.12 7.69
C VAL A 42 -17.05 -10.06 8.54
N GLU A 43 -17.12 -9.11 9.47
CA GLU A 43 -18.33 -8.92 10.28
C GLU A 43 -19.58 -8.63 9.41
N LEU A 44 -19.37 -8.02 8.21
CA LEU A 44 -20.48 -7.73 7.29
C LEU A 44 -21.16 -8.98 6.75
N GLU A 45 -20.41 -10.08 6.58
CA GLU A 45 -20.94 -11.35 6.07
C GLU A 45 -21.94 -11.98 7.06
N SER A 46 -21.69 -11.77 8.36
CA SER A 46 -22.58 -12.24 9.43
C SER A 46 -23.76 -11.31 9.74
N MET A 47 -23.71 -10.06 9.22
CA MET A 47 -24.74 -9.05 9.48
C MET A 47 -25.91 -9.18 8.51
N ARG A 48 -27.15 -9.21 9.02
CA ARG A 48 -28.33 -9.07 8.19
C ARG A 48 -28.28 -7.73 7.43
N MET A 49 -28.35 -7.75 6.07
CA MET A 49 -28.19 -6.58 5.19
C MET A 49 -26.82 -5.90 5.34
N GLY A 50 -25.73 -6.68 5.46
CA GLY A 50 -24.39 -6.16 5.74
C GLY A 50 -23.92 -5.07 4.80
N GLU A 51 -24.16 -5.17 3.48
CA GLU A 51 -23.79 -4.14 2.50
C GLU A 51 -24.53 -2.80 2.72
N ILE A 52 -25.83 -2.86 3.04
CA ILE A 52 -26.64 -1.66 3.34
C ILE A 52 -26.14 -1.01 4.66
N ARG A 53 -25.85 -1.84 5.65
CA ARG A 53 -25.26 -1.35 6.91
C ARG A 53 -23.91 -0.72 6.68
N ALA A 54 -23.02 -1.34 5.90
CA ALA A 54 -21.72 -0.78 5.54
C ALA A 54 -21.84 0.58 4.83
N PHE A 55 -22.87 0.75 3.99
CA PHE A 55 -23.16 2.01 3.35
C PHE A 55 -23.46 3.12 4.39
N PHE A 56 -24.42 2.90 5.27
CA PHE A 56 -24.81 3.91 6.27
C PHE A 56 -23.73 4.11 7.35
N THR A 57 -23.13 3.03 7.85
CA THR A 57 -22.07 3.13 8.85
C THR A 57 -20.81 3.77 8.28
N GLY A 58 -20.54 3.64 6.98
CA GLY A 58 -19.46 4.35 6.30
C GLY A 58 -19.63 5.87 6.29
N LEU A 59 -20.87 6.38 6.28
CA LEU A 59 -21.19 7.82 6.39
C LEU A 59 -21.15 8.31 7.85
N TYR A 60 -21.88 7.62 8.71
CA TYR A 60 -21.98 7.94 10.13
C TYR A 60 -22.21 6.69 10.95
N ASN A 61 -21.35 6.43 11.96
CA ASN A 61 -21.45 5.24 12.81
C ASN A 61 -21.56 5.59 14.30
N PRO A 62 -22.78 5.68 14.86
CA PRO A 62 -22.98 5.99 16.28
C PRO A 62 -22.46 4.89 17.20
N PHE A 63 -22.38 3.63 16.74
CA PHE A 63 -21.84 2.53 17.54
C PHE A 63 -20.33 2.69 17.72
N SER A 64 -19.59 2.93 16.62
CA SER A 64 -18.15 3.19 16.71
C SER A 64 -17.84 4.45 17.53
N ILE A 65 -18.64 5.52 17.42
CA ILE A 65 -18.50 6.71 18.26
C ILE A 65 -18.58 6.33 19.74
N ARG A 66 -19.63 5.61 20.14
CA ARG A 66 -19.84 5.18 21.54
C ARG A 66 -18.72 4.25 22.03
N ASP A 67 -18.25 3.35 21.20
CA ASP A 67 -17.16 2.43 21.56
C ASP A 67 -15.85 3.19 21.72
N ILE A 68 -15.54 4.13 20.83
CA ILE A 68 -14.36 5.00 20.94
C ILE A 68 -14.43 5.86 22.20
N GLU A 69 -15.59 6.44 22.55
CA GLU A 69 -15.75 7.21 23.79
C GLU A 69 -15.42 6.35 25.03
N LYS A 70 -15.82 5.08 25.06
CA LYS A 70 -15.46 4.14 26.14
C LYS A 70 -13.95 3.87 26.16
N GLU A 71 -13.34 3.62 24.97
CA GLU A 71 -11.90 3.39 24.87
C GLU A 71 -11.11 4.60 25.37
N LEU A 72 -11.51 5.82 25.02
CA LEU A 72 -10.86 7.04 25.49
C LEU A 72 -10.94 7.19 27.03
N GLN A 73 -12.07 6.84 27.64
CA GLN A 73 -12.21 6.87 29.09
C GLN A 73 -11.35 5.81 29.79
N ALA A 74 -11.29 4.60 29.23
CA ALA A 74 -10.58 3.46 29.80
C ALA A 74 -9.05 3.56 29.62
N PHE A 75 -8.59 4.01 28.45
CA PHE A 75 -7.17 4.00 28.08
C PHE A 75 -6.49 5.38 28.22
N ARG A 76 -7.22 6.47 28.01
CA ARG A 76 -6.72 7.86 28.06
C ARG A 76 -5.46 8.02 27.18
N PRO A 77 -5.54 7.79 25.87
CA PRO A 77 -4.39 7.86 24.99
C PRO A 77 -3.82 9.29 24.91
N ASP A 78 -2.51 9.37 24.73
CA ASP A 78 -1.79 10.63 24.50
C ASP A 78 -1.86 11.04 23.02
N VAL A 79 -2.03 10.05 22.11
CA VAL A 79 -2.17 10.23 20.67
C VAL A 79 -3.01 9.10 20.05
N ILE A 80 -3.77 9.46 19.02
CA ILE A 80 -4.52 8.51 18.18
C ILE A 80 -3.75 8.30 16.89
N HIS A 81 -3.51 7.05 16.50
CA HIS A 81 -2.90 6.69 15.22
C HIS A 81 -3.89 5.90 14.35
N ILE A 82 -4.33 6.50 13.26
CA ILE A 82 -5.32 5.93 12.35
C ILE A 82 -4.62 5.32 11.14
N HIS A 83 -5.08 4.12 10.74
CA HIS A 83 -4.64 3.45 9.51
C HIS A 83 -5.77 3.37 8.47
N ASN A 84 -6.92 2.81 8.83
CA ASN A 84 -8.08 2.71 7.96
C ASN A 84 -9.37 2.78 8.76
N LEU A 85 -10.36 3.53 8.25
CA LEU A 85 -11.64 3.73 8.93
C LEU A 85 -12.81 3.02 8.23
N TYR A 86 -12.61 2.46 7.05
CA TYR A 86 -13.69 1.91 6.23
C TYR A 86 -13.66 0.39 6.16
N PRO A 87 -14.87 -0.22 6.09
CA PRO A 87 -16.20 0.39 6.05
C PRO A 87 -16.87 0.59 7.41
N LEU A 88 -16.43 -0.07 8.51
CA LEU A 88 -17.20 -0.20 9.75
C LEU A 88 -16.86 0.81 10.83
N VAL A 89 -15.68 1.44 10.82
CA VAL A 89 -15.31 2.42 11.85
C VAL A 89 -15.90 3.80 11.55
N SER A 90 -15.78 4.29 10.31
CA SER A 90 -16.25 5.59 9.83
C SER A 90 -15.44 6.81 10.28
N PRO A 91 -15.23 7.79 9.38
CA PRO A 91 -14.63 9.08 9.75
C PRO A 91 -15.43 9.91 10.75
N SER A 92 -16.68 9.54 11.00
CA SER A 92 -17.54 10.22 11.99
C SER A 92 -17.02 10.15 13.44
N ILE A 93 -16.02 9.27 13.72
CA ILE A 93 -15.34 9.22 15.03
C ILE A 93 -14.34 10.39 15.22
N LEU A 94 -13.81 10.97 14.13
CA LEU A 94 -12.74 11.97 14.20
C LEU A 94 -13.07 13.21 15.06
N PRO A 95 -14.29 13.78 14.99
CA PRO A 95 -14.66 14.89 15.87
C PRO A 95 -14.67 14.53 17.38
N VAL A 96 -14.74 13.25 17.74
CA VAL A 96 -14.67 12.81 19.15
C VAL A 96 -13.30 13.12 19.72
N PHE A 97 -12.23 12.81 18.99
CA PHE A 97 -10.85 13.04 19.43
C PHE A 97 -10.56 14.53 19.58
N ARG A 98 -11.01 15.35 18.62
CA ARG A 98 -10.86 16.79 18.70
C ARG A 98 -11.57 17.39 19.92
N ARG A 99 -12.81 16.94 20.22
CA ARG A 99 -13.52 17.36 21.43
C ARG A 99 -12.81 16.93 22.72
N ALA A 100 -12.13 15.78 22.67
CA ALA A 100 -11.34 15.27 23.79
C ALA A 100 -9.95 15.94 23.92
N GLY A 101 -9.57 16.80 22.97
CA GLY A 101 -8.25 17.44 22.95
C GLY A 101 -7.10 16.47 22.67
N ILE A 102 -7.37 15.29 22.07
CA ILE A 102 -6.36 14.27 21.80
C ILE A 102 -5.91 14.40 20.34
N PRO A 103 -4.60 14.57 20.06
CA PRO A 103 -4.09 14.70 18.70
C PRO A 103 -4.26 13.41 17.90
N VAL A 104 -4.50 13.59 16.60
CA VAL A 104 -4.73 12.50 15.66
C VAL A 104 -3.68 12.52 14.55
N VAL A 105 -2.98 11.42 14.37
CA VAL A 105 -2.13 11.17 13.20
C VAL A 105 -2.73 10.06 12.33
N MET A 106 -2.56 10.13 11.02
CA MET A 106 -3.12 9.16 10.09
C MET A 106 -2.08 8.70 9.08
N THR A 107 -1.78 7.39 9.05
CA THR A 107 -1.02 6.80 7.95
C THR A 107 -1.90 6.64 6.72
N VAL A 108 -1.46 7.19 5.60
CA VAL A 108 -2.21 7.20 4.33
C VAL A 108 -1.80 5.99 3.49
N HIS A 109 -2.47 4.85 3.67
CA HIS A 109 -2.11 3.61 2.96
C HIS A 109 -2.51 3.59 1.49
N ASN A 110 -3.49 4.42 1.11
CA ASN A 110 -4.05 4.49 -0.24
C ASN A 110 -4.57 5.89 -0.53
N TYR A 111 -5.08 6.13 -1.72
CA TYR A 111 -5.52 7.47 -2.14
C TYR A 111 -7.00 7.76 -1.84
N ARG A 112 -7.63 7.06 -0.89
CA ARG A 112 -9.07 7.21 -0.61
C ARG A 112 -9.46 8.59 -0.07
N LEU A 113 -8.52 9.38 0.39
CA LEU A 113 -8.75 10.77 0.78
C LEU A 113 -9.02 11.70 -0.41
N ALA A 114 -8.61 11.29 -1.62
CA ALA A 114 -8.75 12.07 -2.86
C ALA A 114 -9.56 11.35 -3.94
N CYS A 115 -9.54 10.02 -3.95
CA CYS A 115 -10.23 9.17 -4.92
C CYS A 115 -11.17 8.19 -4.20
N PRO A 116 -12.48 8.12 -4.52
CA PRO A 116 -13.44 7.28 -3.81
C PRO A 116 -13.06 5.79 -3.72
N ASN A 117 -12.50 5.20 -4.79
CA ASN A 117 -12.01 3.81 -4.75
C ASN A 117 -10.61 3.67 -4.13
N GLY A 118 -9.88 4.78 -3.96
CA GLY A 118 -8.56 4.80 -3.33
C GLY A 118 -7.39 4.40 -4.21
N LEU A 119 -7.61 4.17 -5.50
CA LEU A 119 -6.62 3.58 -6.41
C LEU A 119 -6.10 4.55 -7.47
N PHE A 120 -6.79 5.67 -7.72
CA PHE A 120 -6.61 6.50 -8.92
C PHE A 120 -6.55 5.65 -10.20
N TYR A 121 -7.37 4.61 -10.22
CA TYR A 121 -7.43 3.63 -11.29
C TYR A 121 -8.88 3.20 -11.55
N ASN A 122 -9.23 3.03 -12.82
CA ASN A 122 -10.50 2.47 -13.29
C ASN A 122 -10.24 1.49 -14.45
N ASN A 123 -11.29 1.00 -15.10
CA ASN A 123 -11.16 0.04 -16.18
C ASN A 123 -10.42 0.59 -17.43
N GLU A 124 -10.25 1.91 -17.53
CA GLU A 124 -9.53 2.59 -18.63
C GLU A 124 -8.06 2.85 -18.29
N GLY A 125 -7.66 2.69 -17.03
CA GLY A 125 -6.31 2.95 -16.54
C GLY A 125 -6.25 3.97 -15.40
N ILE A 126 -5.15 4.75 -15.33
CA ILE A 126 -4.97 5.80 -14.33
C ILE A 126 -6.03 6.88 -14.51
N CYS A 127 -6.67 7.28 -13.42
CA CYS A 127 -7.77 8.23 -13.44
C CYS A 127 -7.74 9.14 -12.21
N GLU A 128 -7.53 10.43 -12.42
CA GLU A 128 -7.56 11.48 -11.38
C GLU A 128 -8.80 12.38 -11.45
N LYS A 129 -9.82 11.99 -12.21
CA LYS A 129 -11.01 12.83 -12.49
C LYS A 129 -11.81 13.20 -11.24
N CYS A 130 -11.69 12.44 -10.15
CA CYS A 130 -12.35 12.73 -8.87
C CYS A 130 -11.65 13.80 -8.01
N SER A 131 -10.40 14.15 -8.33
CA SER A 131 -9.62 15.14 -7.60
C SER A 131 -10.33 16.50 -7.53
N GLY A 132 -10.14 17.21 -6.42
CA GLY A 132 -10.75 18.52 -6.21
C GLY A 132 -12.27 18.48 -5.88
N GLY A 133 -12.78 17.37 -5.37
CA GLY A 133 -14.18 17.28 -4.94
C GLY A 133 -15.16 16.90 -6.03
N ARG A 134 -14.69 16.21 -7.07
CA ARG A 134 -15.50 15.77 -8.22
C ARG A 134 -15.82 14.27 -8.13
N GLU A 135 -16.16 13.79 -6.93
CA GLU A 135 -16.38 12.37 -6.61
C GLU A 135 -17.46 11.70 -7.48
N TRP A 136 -18.36 12.49 -8.07
CA TRP A 136 -19.37 12.04 -9.03
C TRP A 136 -18.78 11.32 -10.27
N ASN A 137 -17.50 11.61 -10.62
CA ASN A 137 -16.81 10.89 -11.69
C ASN A 137 -16.67 9.38 -11.39
N CYS A 138 -16.54 8.99 -10.09
CA CYS A 138 -16.53 7.58 -9.71
C CYS A 138 -17.81 6.85 -10.13
N VAL A 139 -18.95 7.54 -10.05
CA VAL A 139 -20.25 7.00 -10.48
C VAL A 139 -20.32 6.91 -12.00
N LEU A 140 -19.94 7.99 -12.72
CA LEU A 140 -19.98 8.03 -14.18
C LEU A 140 -19.10 6.95 -14.83
N HIS A 141 -17.91 6.73 -14.28
CA HIS A 141 -16.98 5.73 -14.78
C HIS A 141 -17.20 4.34 -14.17
N ASN A 142 -18.22 4.17 -13.30
CA ASN A 142 -18.52 2.92 -12.60
C ASN A 142 -17.27 2.21 -12.06
N CYS A 143 -16.43 2.97 -11.32
CA CYS A 143 -15.07 2.57 -10.90
C CYS A 143 -15.02 1.26 -10.09
N GLU A 144 -16.13 0.86 -9.45
CA GLU A 144 -16.25 -0.38 -8.66
C GLU A 144 -16.90 -1.52 -9.48
N SER A 145 -17.07 -1.36 -10.80
CA SER A 145 -17.80 -2.30 -11.67
C SER A 145 -19.20 -2.66 -11.15
N SER A 146 -19.75 -1.78 -10.31
CA SER A 146 -21.06 -1.87 -9.68
C SER A 146 -21.58 -0.48 -9.39
N PHE A 147 -22.69 -0.09 -10.02
CA PHE A 147 -23.26 1.24 -9.84
C PHE A 147 -23.58 1.56 -8.37
N PRO A 148 -24.23 0.68 -7.58
CA PRO A 148 -24.49 0.96 -6.15
C PRO A 148 -23.21 1.14 -5.33
N LYS A 149 -22.15 0.36 -5.60
CA LYS A 149 -20.86 0.48 -4.92
C LYS A 149 -20.16 1.78 -5.31
N SER A 150 -20.11 2.11 -6.59
CA SER A 150 -19.52 3.36 -7.10
C SER A 150 -20.22 4.58 -6.53
N PHE A 151 -21.55 4.57 -6.46
CA PHE A 151 -22.36 5.61 -5.84
C PHE A 151 -22.07 5.71 -4.32
N GLY A 152 -22.04 4.58 -3.62
CA GLY A 152 -21.77 4.54 -2.19
C GLY A 152 -20.38 5.10 -1.85
N TYR A 153 -19.37 4.77 -2.64
CA TYR A 153 -18.00 5.26 -2.44
C TYR A 153 -17.90 6.76 -2.73
N ALA A 154 -18.53 7.23 -3.82
CA ALA A 154 -18.57 8.64 -4.16
C ALA A 154 -19.27 9.47 -3.07
N LEU A 155 -20.46 9.04 -2.63
CA LEU A 155 -21.22 9.72 -1.58
C LEU A 155 -20.45 9.77 -0.26
N ARG A 156 -19.85 8.65 0.15
CA ARG A 156 -19.05 8.57 1.38
C ARG A 156 -17.87 9.54 1.37
N ASN A 157 -17.14 9.61 0.26
CA ASN A 157 -16.01 10.53 0.12
C ASN A 157 -16.47 11.99 0.10
N ALA A 158 -17.50 12.31 -0.68
CA ALA A 158 -18.08 13.64 -0.75
C ALA A 158 -18.56 14.09 0.64
N TRP A 159 -19.26 13.22 1.36
CA TRP A 159 -19.72 13.50 2.72
C TRP A 159 -18.56 13.76 3.68
N ALA A 160 -17.55 12.90 3.70
CA ALA A 160 -16.39 13.08 4.58
C ALA A 160 -15.62 14.38 4.28
N ARG A 161 -15.52 14.76 3.00
CA ARG A 161 -14.92 16.02 2.57
C ARG A 161 -15.75 17.24 2.98
N LEU A 162 -17.06 17.23 2.70
CA LEU A 162 -17.97 18.35 3.01
C LEU A 162 -18.13 18.55 4.52
N ALA A 163 -18.19 17.47 5.28
CA ALA A 163 -18.21 17.51 6.73
C ALA A 163 -16.85 17.89 7.36
N GLY A 164 -15.79 18.01 6.55
CA GLY A 164 -14.46 18.37 7.02
C GLY A 164 -13.81 17.32 7.93
N TYR A 165 -14.29 16.09 7.93
CA TYR A 165 -13.87 15.09 8.91
C TYR A 165 -12.34 14.96 9.00
N TYR A 166 -11.67 14.76 7.88
CA TYR A 166 -10.21 14.59 7.88
C TYR A 166 -9.47 15.91 8.08
N ARG A 167 -9.81 16.94 7.27
CA ARG A 167 -9.07 18.21 7.26
C ARG A 167 -9.15 18.99 8.58
N SER A 168 -10.24 18.84 9.33
CA SER A 168 -10.46 19.57 10.57
C SER A 168 -10.08 18.79 11.83
N ASN A 169 -9.87 17.47 11.75
CA ASN A 169 -9.73 16.64 12.93
C ASN A 169 -8.49 15.72 12.90
N VAL A 170 -7.69 15.74 11.83
CA VAL A 170 -6.41 15.04 11.75
C VAL A 170 -5.30 16.08 11.77
N ASP A 171 -4.37 15.95 12.71
CA ASP A 171 -3.29 16.91 12.93
C ASP A 171 -2.09 16.64 12.01
N ALA A 172 -1.83 15.38 11.68
CA ALA A 172 -0.77 15.00 10.75
C ALA A 172 -1.14 13.79 9.90
N PHE A 173 -0.80 13.87 8.60
CA PHE A 173 -0.92 12.79 7.63
C PHE A 173 0.47 12.22 7.33
N LEU A 174 0.65 10.93 7.59
CA LEU A 174 1.89 10.21 7.31
C LEU A 174 1.76 9.59 5.92
N CYS A 175 2.29 10.29 4.92
CA CYS A 175 2.29 9.87 3.53
C CYS A 175 3.46 8.93 3.27
N LEU A 176 3.24 7.84 2.56
CA LEU A 176 4.25 6.81 2.36
C LEU A 176 5.32 7.21 1.32
N THR A 177 4.99 8.19 0.44
CA THR A 177 5.89 8.74 -0.58
C THR A 177 5.67 10.24 -0.73
N GLY A 178 6.65 10.94 -1.32
CA GLY A 178 6.53 12.34 -1.70
C GLY A 178 5.44 12.56 -2.75
N PHE A 179 5.31 11.61 -3.70
CA PHE A 179 4.20 11.60 -4.67
C PHE A 179 2.84 11.59 -3.97
N GLN A 180 2.66 10.72 -2.98
CA GLN A 180 1.40 10.65 -2.22
C GLN A 180 1.13 11.93 -1.45
N LYS A 181 2.17 12.54 -0.82
CA LYS A 181 2.07 13.86 -0.19
C LYS A 181 1.61 14.89 -1.20
N GLY A 182 2.22 14.96 -2.39
CA GLY A 182 1.82 15.86 -3.46
C GLY A 182 0.34 15.71 -3.83
N LYS A 183 -0.14 14.46 -3.98
CA LYS A 183 -1.55 14.20 -4.30
C LYS A 183 -2.51 14.65 -3.19
N LEU A 184 -2.14 14.56 -1.93
CA LEU A 184 -2.95 15.11 -0.84
C LEU A 184 -3.00 16.64 -0.89
N VAL A 185 -1.85 17.30 -1.07
CA VAL A 185 -1.75 18.75 -1.15
C VAL A 185 -2.56 19.29 -2.35
N GLU A 186 -2.44 18.68 -3.53
CA GLU A 186 -3.26 18.99 -4.71
C GLU A 186 -4.77 18.86 -4.44
N ASN A 187 -5.16 17.96 -3.53
CA ASN A 187 -6.53 17.77 -3.11
C ASN A 187 -6.92 18.63 -1.89
N GLY A 188 -6.13 19.65 -1.55
CA GLY A 188 -6.44 20.69 -0.56
C GLY A 188 -6.20 20.29 0.89
N PHE A 189 -5.33 19.31 1.16
CA PHE A 189 -4.76 19.08 2.47
C PHE A 189 -3.62 20.06 2.73
N ARG A 190 -3.45 20.48 3.98
CA ARG A 190 -2.38 21.41 4.34
C ARG A 190 -1.02 20.74 4.20
N GLU A 191 -0.08 21.40 3.54
CA GLU A 191 1.26 20.86 3.28
C GLU A 191 2.03 20.61 4.57
N ASP A 192 1.92 21.52 5.53
CA ASP A 192 2.56 21.42 6.85
C ASP A 192 2.02 20.29 7.74
N ALA A 193 0.80 19.80 7.44
CA ALA A 193 0.22 18.63 8.07
C ALA A 193 0.57 17.30 7.34
N CYS A 194 1.18 17.35 6.15
CA CYS A 194 1.54 16.16 5.37
C CYS A 194 3.04 15.87 5.49
N HIS A 195 3.39 14.76 6.14
CA HIS A 195 4.76 14.33 6.37
C HIS A 195 5.05 13.07 5.56
N VAL A 196 6.21 12.99 4.91
CA VAL A 196 6.64 11.75 4.23
C VAL A 196 7.23 10.82 5.27
N LEU A 197 6.61 9.68 5.46
CA LEU A 197 7.05 8.62 6.36
C LEU A 197 6.78 7.26 5.69
N PRO A 198 7.75 6.71 4.95
CA PRO A 198 7.63 5.40 4.32
C PRO A 198 7.40 4.29 5.34
N ASN A 199 6.82 3.17 4.90
CA ASN A 199 6.83 1.95 5.70
C ASN A 199 8.27 1.45 5.87
N PHE A 200 8.48 0.62 6.88
CA PHE A 200 9.76 -0.04 7.14
C PHE A 200 9.63 -1.56 7.06
N LEU A 201 10.75 -2.24 7.00
CA LEU A 201 10.84 -3.68 7.10
C LEU A 201 11.77 -4.07 8.26
N GLU A 202 11.42 -5.10 9.03
CA GLU A 202 12.34 -5.69 10.00
C GLU A 202 13.55 -6.28 9.28
N LEU A 203 14.74 -5.91 9.75
CA LEU A 203 15.96 -6.33 9.10
C LEU A 203 16.35 -7.73 9.58
N HIS A 204 16.55 -8.64 8.64
CA HIS A 204 17.13 -9.95 8.88
C HIS A 204 18.57 -9.99 8.34
N PRO A 205 19.46 -10.76 8.95
CA PRO A 205 20.83 -10.95 8.41
C PRO A 205 20.77 -11.38 6.93
N PRO A 206 21.71 -10.92 6.11
CA PRO A 206 21.82 -11.41 4.74
C PRO A 206 22.06 -12.93 4.73
N PHE A 207 21.38 -13.63 3.87
CA PHE A 207 21.55 -15.09 3.72
C PHE A 207 22.73 -15.40 2.79
N GLY A 208 23.95 -15.36 3.28
CA GLY A 208 25.15 -15.75 2.52
C GLY A 208 25.39 -14.93 1.23
N GLU A 209 26.53 -15.13 0.61
CA GLU A 209 26.80 -14.49 -0.68
C GLU A 209 25.94 -15.12 -1.80
N ARG A 210 25.34 -14.26 -2.61
CA ARG A 210 24.60 -14.67 -3.82
C ARG A 210 25.56 -14.71 -5.00
N THR A 211 25.49 -15.77 -5.77
CA THR A 211 26.24 -15.90 -7.02
C THR A 211 25.30 -15.77 -8.21
N GLU A 212 25.80 -15.26 -9.34
CA GLU A 212 25.04 -15.14 -10.59
C GLU A 212 24.45 -16.48 -11.05
N ARG A 213 25.17 -17.58 -10.85
CA ARG A 213 24.77 -18.94 -11.26
C ARG A 213 23.53 -19.49 -10.54
N GLU A 214 23.17 -18.88 -9.40
CA GLU A 214 22.01 -19.30 -8.59
C GLU A 214 20.72 -18.56 -8.97
N ARG A 215 20.80 -17.62 -9.92
CA ARG A 215 19.67 -16.78 -10.32
C ARG A 215 19.12 -17.20 -11.68
N SER A 216 17.82 -17.27 -11.79
CA SER A 216 17.17 -17.54 -13.06
C SER A 216 15.79 -16.91 -13.14
N GLY A 217 15.53 -16.27 -14.27
CA GLY A 217 14.22 -15.72 -14.60
C GLY A 217 13.74 -14.59 -13.69
N PHE A 218 12.55 -14.12 -13.97
CA PHE A 218 11.95 -12.96 -13.34
C PHE A 218 10.77 -13.36 -12.46
N PHE A 219 10.66 -12.76 -11.29
CA PHE A 219 9.62 -13.08 -10.33
C PHE A 219 8.62 -11.96 -10.17
N PHE A 220 7.34 -12.28 -10.26
CA PHE A 220 6.23 -11.40 -9.96
C PHE A 220 5.43 -11.96 -8.79
N ILE A 221 5.05 -11.11 -7.85
CA ILE A 221 4.15 -11.49 -6.77
C ILE A 221 3.06 -10.44 -6.57
N GLY A 222 1.81 -10.87 -6.58
CA GLY A 222 0.64 -10.02 -6.41
C GLY A 222 -0.62 -10.68 -6.92
N ARG A 223 -1.76 -10.01 -6.81
CA ARG A 223 -2.99 -10.48 -7.44
C ARG A 223 -2.84 -10.43 -8.97
N LEU A 224 -3.11 -11.52 -9.64
CA LEU A 224 -3.06 -11.61 -11.11
C LEU A 224 -4.33 -10.99 -11.68
N ASN A 225 -4.37 -9.67 -11.75
CA ASN A 225 -5.48 -8.87 -12.29
C ASN A 225 -4.99 -7.69 -13.14
N ARG A 226 -5.88 -6.99 -13.82
CA ARG A 226 -5.52 -5.85 -14.69
C ARG A 226 -4.84 -4.71 -13.94
N GLN A 227 -5.24 -4.43 -12.70
CA GLN A 227 -4.64 -3.38 -11.90
C GLN A 227 -3.15 -3.63 -11.66
N LYS A 228 -2.77 -4.90 -11.40
CA LYS A 228 -1.38 -5.31 -11.23
C LYS A 228 -0.63 -5.54 -12.55
N GLY A 229 -1.31 -5.32 -13.69
CA GLY A 229 -0.71 -5.38 -15.00
C GLY A 229 -0.36 -6.78 -15.48
N ILE A 230 -1.15 -7.81 -15.09
CA ILE A 230 -0.85 -9.19 -15.50
C ILE A 230 -0.97 -9.37 -17.01
N ASP A 231 -1.96 -8.78 -17.65
CA ASP A 231 -2.14 -8.80 -19.10
C ASP A 231 -0.95 -8.16 -19.83
N PHE A 232 -0.42 -7.05 -19.31
CA PHE A 232 0.80 -6.41 -19.78
C PHE A 232 2.03 -7.32 -19.57
N LEU A 233 2.16 -7.97 -18.39
CA LEU A 233 3.26 -8.90 -18.12
C LEU A 233 3.25 -10.07 -19.11
N LEU A 234 2.08 -10.63 -19.40
CA LEU A 234 1.96 -11.73 -20.36
C LEU A 234 2.35 -11.30 -21.79
N GLU A 235 1.96 -10.09 -22.22
CA GLU A 235 2.39 -9.49 -23.47
C GLU A 235 3.93 -9.36 -23.54
N VAL A 236 4.56 -8.93 -22.45
CA VAL A 236 6.03 -8.83 -22.34
C VAL A 236 6.67 -10.22 -22.39
N ALA A 237 6.10 -11.23 -21.70
CA ALA A 237 6.61 -12.59 -21.71
C ALA A 237 6.54 -13.25 -23.11
N GLU A 238 5.50 -12.99 -23.89
CA GLU A 238 5.39 -13.45 -25.28
C GLU A 238 6.47 -12.85 -26.20
N ARG A 239 6.92 -11.61 -25.91
CA ARG A 239 8.01 -10.96 -26.64
C ARG A 239 9.39 -11.53 -26.30
N LEU A 240 9.50 -12.22 -25.15
CA LEU A 240 10.73 -12.74 -24.59
C LEU A 240 10.65 -14.28 -24.34
N PRO A 241 10.38 -15.10 -25.37
CA PRO A 241 10.12 -16.53 -25.18
C PRO A 241 11.32 -17.30 -24.58
N GLN A 242 12.53 -16.74 -24.65
CA GLN A 242 13.76 -17.30 -24.08
C GLN A 242 13.96 -16.96 -22.59
N LYS A 243 13.15 -16.07 -22.01
CA LYS A 243 13.21 -15.73 -20.58
C LYS A 243 12.14 -16.47 -19.82
N SER A 244 12.39 -16.81 -18.57
CA SER A 244 11.41 -17.47 -17.71
C SER A 244 10.78 -16.48 -16.72
N PHE A 245 9.48 -16.62 -16.50
CA PHE A 245 8.70 -15.79 -15.60
C PHE A 245 7.96 -16.66 -14.60
N ARG A 246 8.13 -16.39 -13.31
CA ARG A 246 7.42 -17.06 -12.22
C ARG A 246 6.45 -16.09 -11.57
N LEU A 247 5.18 -16.48 -11.50
CA LEU A 247 4.08 -15.62 -11.02
C LEU A 247 3.46 -16.23 -9.76
N ALA A 248 3.35 -15.45 -8.69
CA ALA A 248 2.72 -15.90 -7.46
C ALA A 248 1.54 -14.98 -7.07
N GLY A 249 0.46 -15.59 -6.60
CA GLY A 249 -0.71 -14.88 -6.07
C GLY A 249 -2.04 -15.42 -6.56
N SER A 250 -3.12 -14.83 -6.06
CA SER A 250 -4.49 -15.17 -6.45
C SER A 250 -4.80 -14.66 -7.86
N VAL A 251 -5.62 -15.41 -8.58
CA VAL A 251 -5.97 -15.17 -9.99
C VAL A 251 -7.37 -14.55 -10.09
N ASP A 252 -7.48 -13.53 -10.90
CA ASP A 252 -8.75 -13.05 -11.44
C ASP A 252 -9.02 -13.80 -12.76
N SER A 253 -9.85 -14.82 -12.71
CA SER A 253 -10.18 -15.66 -13.87
C SER A 253 -10.89 -14.92 -15.00
N SER A 254 -11.39 -13.72 -14.74
CA SER A 254 -11.95 -12.86 -15.80
C SER A 254 -10.85 -12.17 -16.63
N VAL A 255 -9.61 -12.17 -16.15
CA VAL A 255 -8.47 -11.50 -16.80
C VAL A 255 -7.47 -12.52 -17.35
N VAL A 256 -7.22 -13.58 -16.61
CA VAL A 256 -6.17 -14.58 -16.94
C VAL A 256 -6.76 -16.00 -16.90
N ASP A 257 -6.55 -16.72 -17.97
CA ASP A 257 -6.77 -18.18 -18.05
C ASP A 257 -5.42 -18.90 -17.83
N ILE A 258 -5.26 -19.48 -16.65
CA ILE A 258 -4.01 -20.16 -16.26
C ILE A 258 -3.66 -21.33 -17.22
N ALA A 259 -4.66 -21.96 -17.84
CA ALA A 259 -4.43 -23.04 -18.81
C ALA A 259 -3.83 -22.56 -20.15
N LYS A 260 -3.82 -21.24 -20.38
CA LYS A 260 -3.33 -20.62 -21.62
C LYS A 260 -2.12 -19.74 -21.43
N LEU A 261 -1.41 -19.90 -20.31
CA LEU A 261 -0.16 -19.14 -20.09
C LEU A 261 0.89 -19.49 -21.16
N PRO A 262 1.69 -18.52 -21.61
CA PRO A 262 2.85 -18.79 -22.45
C PRO A 262 3.77 -19.83 -21.82
N SER A 263 4.45 -20.65 -22.63
CA SER A 263 5.28 -21.77 -22.17
C SER A 263 6.46 -21.36 -21.26
N ASN A 264 6.84 -20.09 -21.31
CA ASN A 264 7.90 -19.50 -20.50
C ASN A 264 7.36 -18.81 -19.21
N VAL A 265 6.06 -18.95 -18.92
CA VAL A 265 5.40 -18.39 -17.73
C VAL A 265 4.90 -19.52 -16.86
N GLN A 266 5.33 -19.55 -15.61
CA GLN A 266 4.87 -20.49 -14.59
C GLN A 266 4.08 -19.77 -13.51
N TRP A 267 2.85 -20.22 -13.25
CA TRP A 267 2.09 -19.81 -12.08
C TRP A 267 2.33 -20.74 -10.90
N LEU A 268 2.72 -20.17 -9.76
CA LEU A 268 3.08 -20.89 -8.53
C LEU A 268 1.91 -21.02 -7.55
N GLY A 269 0.75 -20.43 -7.87
CA GLY A 269 -0.35 -20.36 -6.91
C GLY A 269 -0.20 -19.22 -5.89
N VAL A 270 -0.98 -19.30 -4.82
CA VAL A 270 -0.78 -18.48 -3.63
C VAL A 270 0.26 -19.17 -2.76
N ILE A 271 1.39 -18.52 -2.56
CA ILE A 271 2.56 -19.06 -1.87
C ILE A 271 2.65 -18.54 -0.43
N ASP A 272 3.31 -19.29 0.45
CA ASP A 272 3.62 -18.87 1.80
C ASP A 272 4.88 -17.98 1.86
N GLU A 273 5.20 -17.49 3.05
CA GLU A 273 6.33 -16.59 3.28
C GLU A 273 7.67 -17.26 2.95
N GLU A 274 7.85 -18.54 3.31
CA GLU A 274 9.08 -19.27 3.05
C GLU A 274 9.31 -19.47 1.55
N GLN A 275 8.26 -19.83 0.82
CA GLN A 275 8.32 -19.97 -0.63
C GLN A 275 8.57 -18.61 -1.31
N LYS A 276 7.92 -17.54 -0.83
CA LYS A 276 8.18 -16.17 -1.33
C LYS A 276 9.65 -15.79 -1.19
N LEU A 277 10.25 -16.06 -0.03
CA LEU A 277 11.68 -15.79 0.19
C LEU A 277 12.57 -16.61 -0.74
N ARG A 278 12.25 -17.90 -0.98
CA ARG A 278 12.98 -18.72 -1.95
C ARG A 278 12.93 -18.15 -3.37
N GLU A 279 11.74 -17.73 -3.81
CA GLU A 279 11.56 -17.14 -5.14
C GLU A 279 12.28 -15.80 -5.30
N LEU A 280 12.20 -14.91 -4.31
CA LEU A 280 12.94 -13.64 -4.30
C LEU A 280 14.46 -13.86 -4.35
N ARG A 281 14.96 -14.93 -3.73
CA ARG A 281 16.40 -15.25 -3.72
C ARG A 281 16.89 -15.86 -5.03
N SER A 282 16.06 -16.64 -5.71
CA SER A 282 16.43 -17.35 -6.93
C SER A 282 16.18 -16.53 -8.22
N ALA A 283 15.47 -15.43 -8.15
CA ALA A 283 15.18 -14.58 -9.30
C ALA A 283 16.39 -13.70 -9.71
N GLU A 284 16.44 -13.32 -10.98
CA GLU A 284 17.36 -12.31 -11.51
C GLU A 284 16.93 -10.91 -11.10
N ALA A 285 15.61 -10.63 -11.17
CA ALA A 285 14.99 -9.40 -10.66
C ALA A 285 13.54 -9.66 -10.24
N LEU A 286 13.05 -8.83 -9.32
CA LEU A 286 11.62 -8.68 -9.07
C LEU A 286 11.02 -7.87 -10.23
N LEU A 287 10.02 -8.42 -10.90
CA LEU A 287 9.27 -7.72 -11.94
C LEU A 287 7.97 -7.18 -11.37
N PHE A 288 7.78 -5.87 -11.44
CA PHE A 288 6.61 -5.17 -10.93
C PHE A 288 5.94 -4.39 -12.06
N THR A 289 4.69 -4.75 -12.39
CA THR A 289 4.00 -4.25 -13.59
C THR A 289 2.71 -3.48 -13.28
N SER A 290 2.53 -3.04 -12.02
CA SER A 290 1.30 -2.35 -11.61
C SER A 290 0.99 -1.13 -12.48
N ARG A 291 -0.28 -1.04 -12.91
CA ARG A 291 -0.81 0.05 -13.72
C ARG A 291 -1.51 1.13 -12.89
N SER A 292 -1.53 0.99 -11.58
CA SER A 292 -2.18 1.95 -10.66
C SER A 292 -1.15 2.60 -9.75
N TYR A 293 -1.51 3.72 -9.17
CA TYR A 293 -0.72 4.30 -8.09
C TYR A 293 -0.86 3.44 -6.83
N GLU A 294 0.20 2.76 -6.44
CA GLU A 294 0.22 2.09 -5.13
C GLU A 294 0.72 3.05 -4.05
N GLY A 295 0.22 2.88 -2.84
CA GLY A 295 0.67 3.71 -1.72
C GLY A 295 2.15 3.47 -1.43
N PHE A 296 2.53 2.19 -1.24
CA PHE A 296 3.90 1.77 -1.00
C PHE A 296 4.03 0.25 -1.19
N PRO A 297 4.67 -0.24 -2.25
CA PRO A 297 4.83 -1.67 -2.48
C PRO A 297 5.84 -2.29 -1.51
N MET A 298 5.37 -2.98 -0.47
CA MET A 298 6.25 -3.64 0.51
C MET A 298 7.20 -4.65 -0.12
N VAL A 299 6.79 -5.28 -1.23
CA VAL A 299 7.62 -6.23 -1.96
C VAL A 299 8.94 -5.63 -2.48
N PHE A 300 9.01 -4.30 -2.66
CA PHE A 300 10.28 -3.64 -3.01
C PHE A 300 11.29 -3.74 -1.86
N LEU A 301 10.83 -3.52 -0.62
CA LEU A 301 11.70 -3.68 0.56
C LEU A 301 12.06 -5.15 0.78
N GLU A 302 11.13 -6.07 0.53
CA GLU A 302 11.38 -7.50 0.62
C GLU A 302 12.42 -7.95 -0.42
N ALA A 303 12.37 -7.43 -1.64
CA ALA A 303 13.37 -7.66 -2.67
C ALA A 303 14.74 -7.09 -2.26
N MET A 304 14.78 -5.83 -1.78
CA MET A 304 16.01 -5.21 -1.28
C MET A 304 16.62 -6.00 -0.13
N GLN A 305 15.80 -6.57 0.77
CA GLN A 305 16.28 -7.42 1.86
C GLN A 305 16.96 -8.70 1.35
N GLN A 306 16.54 -9.19 0.19
CA GLN A 306 17.14 -10.35 -0.47
C GLN A 306 18.22 -9.97 -1.50
N GLU A 307 18.69 -8.73 -1.50
CA GLU A 307 19.64 -8.19 -2.48
C GLU A 307 19.18 -8.44 -3.93
N LEU A 308 17.88 -8.37 -4.17
CA LEU A 308 17.25 -8.55 -5.47
C LEU A 308 16.95 -7.20 -6.10
N PRO A 309 17.51 -6.86 -7.28
CA PRO A 309 17.13 -5.66 -7.98
C PRO A 309 15.66 -5.71 -8.45
N VAL A 310 15.07 -4.53 -8.59
CA VAL A 310 13.66 -4.39 -8.97
C VAL A 310 13.54 -3.79 -10.35
N ILE A 311 12.66 -4.35 -11.18
CA ILE A 311 12.22 -3.77 -12.45
C ILE A 311 10.79 -3.24 -12.24
N ALA A 312 10.58 -1.93 -12.37
CA ALA A 312 9.30 -1.29 -12.12
C ALA A 312 8.98 -0.21 -13.18
N PRO A 313 7.70 0.15 -13.39
CA PRO A 313 7.37 1.30 -14.23
C PRO A 313 7.83 2.62 -13.57
N ASP A 314 8.26 3.58 -14.36
CA ASP A 314 8.53 4.96 -13.91
C ASP A 314 7.20 5.67 -13.65
N LEU A 315 6.58 5.36 -12.51
CA LEU A 315 5.22 5.75 -12.21
C LEU A 315 5.05 6.06 -10.72
N ALA A 316 4.30 7.14 -10.43
CA ALA A 316 3.91 7.50 -9.06
C ALA A 316 5.09 7.63 -8.10
N GLY A 317 5.03 6.97 -6.93
CA GLY A 317 6.10 6.95 -5.93
C GLY A 317 7.14 5.84 -6.15
N TYR A 318 7.07 5.05 -7.22
CA TYR A 318 8.03 3.94 -7.41
C TYR A 318 9.47 4.42 -7.61
N PRO A 319 9.75 5.53 -8.38
CA PRO A 319 11.08 6.07 -8.52
C PRO A 319 11.72 6.60 -7.22
N GLU A 320 10.91 6.87 -6.20
CA GLU A 320 11.42 7.26 -4.87
C GLU A 320 12.05 6.07 -4.13
N ILE A 321 11.63 4.84 -4.48
CA ILE A 321 12.08 3.59 -3.85
C ILE A 321 13.07 2.85 -4.76
N VAL A 322 12.73 2.70 -6.04
CA VAL A 322 13.57 2.08 -7.06
C VAL A 322 14.31 3.17 -7.83
N ARG A 323 15.60 3.33 -7.56
CA ARG A 323 16.48 4.32 -8.19
C ARG A 323 17.10 3.69 -9.42
N ASN A 324 16.70 4.17 -10.60
CA ASN A 324 17.16 3.63 -11.88
C ASN A 324 18.69 3.59 -11.98
N GLY A 325 19.26 2.43 -12.34
CA GLY A 325 20.70 2.20 -12.41
C GLY A 325 21.40 2.04 -11.05
N VAL A 326 20.70 2.16 -9.91
CA VAL A 326 21.28 2.08 -8.57
C VAL A 326 20.88 0.78 -7.86
N ASN A 327 19.58 0.53 -7.69
CA ASN A 327 19.04 -0.66 -7.04
C ASN A 327 17.99 -1.39 -7.88
N GLY A 328 17.88 -1.03 -9.16
CA GLY A 328 16.96 -1.60 -10.11
C GLY A 328 16.86 -0.78 -11.39
N TRP A 329 15.84 -1.10 -12.18
CA TRP A 329 15.56 -0.44 -13.45
C TRP A 329 14.13 0.07 -13.49
N LEU A 330 13.95 1.19 -14.18
CA LEU A 330 12.65 1.78 -14.46
C LEU A 330 12.36 1.70 -15.96
N PHE A 331 11.12 1.39 -16.31
CA PHE A 331 10.65 1.40 -17.71
C PHE A 331 9.47 2.35 -17.89
N GLU A 332 9.27 2.83 -19.12
CA GLU A 332 8.14 3.67 -19.48
C GLU A 332 6.82 2.93 -19.24
N PRO A 333 5.89 3.50 -18.45
CA PRO A 333 4.63 2.85 -18.10
C PRO A 333 3.83 2.42 -19.31
N GLN A 334 3.32 1.20 -19.31
CA GLN A 334 2.48 0.61 -20.37
C GLN A 334 3.19 0.44 -21.74
N ASP A 335 4.50 0.60 -21.80
CA ASP A 335 5.32 0.27 -22.98
C ASP A 335 5.94 -1.13 -22.83
N ALA A 336 5.32 -2.15 -23.44
CA ALA A 336 5.80 -3.53 -23.39
C ALA A 336 7.17 -3.71 -24.06
N GLN A 337 7.50 -2.88 -25.06
CA GLN A 337 8.80 -2.92 -25.71
C GLN A 337 9.88 -2.31 -24.80
N ALA A 338 9.59 -1.21 -24.10
CA ALA A 338 10.50 -0.63 -23.12
C ALA A 338 10.75 -1.61 -21.97
N CYS A 339 9.70 -2.24 -21.45
CA CYS A 339 9.83 -3.26 -20.40
C CYS A 339 10.67 -4.45 -20.87
N ALA A 340 10.44 -4.95 -22.09
CA ALA A 340 11.23 -6.05 -22.65
C ALA A 340 12.71 -5.70 -22.78
N ARG A 341 13.04 -4.49 -23.26
CA ARG A 341 14.44 -4.01 -23.32
C ARG A 341 15.11 -3.99 -21.94
N VAL A 342 14.39 -3.49 -20.92
CA VAL A 342 14.91 -3.44 -19.55
C VAL A 342 15.11 -4.86 -18.97
N ILE A 343 14.24 -5.80 -19.29
CA ILE A 343 14.41 -7.20 -18.89
C ILE A 343 15.65 -7.83 -19.56
N ASP A 344 15.88 -7.56 -20.85
CA ASP A 344 17.10 -8.03 -21.53
C ASP A 344 18.37 -7.38 -20.96
N GLU A 345 18.33 -6.08 -20.63
CA GLU A 345 19.40 -5.36 -19.93
C GLU A 345 19.70 -5.99 -18.57
N ALA A 346 18.67 -6.22 -17.77
CA ALA A 346 18.81 -6.84 -16.46
C ALA A 346 19.41 -8.26 -16.52
N HIS A 347 18.98 -9.07 -17.50
CA HIS A 347 19.54 -10.39 -17.74
C HIS A 347 21.02 -10.35 -18.14
N ALA A 348 21.41 -9.37 -18.95
CA ALA A 348 22.80 -9.22 -19.42
C ALA A 348 23.71 -8.55 -18.37
N ALA A 349 23.15 -8.00 -17.29
CA ALA A 349 23.87 -7.12 -16.36
C ALA A 349 24.85 -7.86 -15.43
N GLY A 350 24.73 -9.19 -15.23
CA GLY A 350 25.69 -9.98 -14.48
C GLY A 350 26.05 -9.38 -13.09
N ASP A 351 27.35 -9.10 -12.90
CA ASP A 351 27.84 -8.50 -11.65
C ASP A 351 27.25 -7.14 -11.34
N VAL A 352 26.83 -6.37 -12.34
CA VAL A 352 26.15 -5.07 -12.13
C VAL A 352 24.82 -5.28 -11.43
N ALA A 353 24.05 -6.30 -11.83
CA ALA A 353 22.80 -6.65 -11.16
C ALA A 353 23.04 -7.10 -9.70
N LEU A 354 24.13 -7.84 -9.43
CA LEU A 354 24.53 -8.19 -8.07
C LEU A 354 24.84 -6.95 -7.23
N GLN A 355 25.58 -6.00 -7.79
CA GLN A 355 25.89 -4.75 -7.10
C GLN A 355 24.63 -3.91 -6.85
N MET A 356 23.71 -3.85 -7.82
CA MET A 356 22.40 -3.18 -7.62
C MET A 356 21.60 -3.81 -6.47
N GLY A 357 21.63 -5.13 -6.34
CA GLY A 357 21.02 -5.83 -5.22
C GLY A 357 21.62 -5.42 -3.86
N LYS A 358 22.95 -5.38 -3.77
CA LYS A 358 23.67 -4.90 -2.57
C LYS A 358 23.34 -3.44 -2.25
N ASN A 359 23.34 -2.56 -3.26
CA ASN A 359 22.92 -1.17 -3.10
C ASN A 359 21.47 -1.08 -2.57
N GLY A 360 20.57 -1.95 -3.06
CA GLY A 360 19.20 -2.06 -2.55
C GLY A 360 19.17 -2.38 -1.06
N ARG A 361 19.99 -3.33 -0.61
CA ARG A 361 20.13 -3.68 0.81
C ARG A 361 20.64 -2.51 1.65
N GLU A 362 21.66 -1.80 1.20
CA GLU A 362 22.16 -0.59 1.86
C GLU A 362 21.11 0.52 1.96
N ILE A 363 20.31 0.71 0.91
CA ILE A 363 19.18 1.66 0.91
C ILE A 363 18.12 1.22 1.93
N LEU A 364 17.77 -0.07 2.00
CA LEU A 364 16.83 -0.60 2.98
C LEU A 364 17.31 -0.30 4.42
N GLU A 365 18.55 -0.60 4.73
CA GLU A 365 19.11 -0.40 6.06
C GLU A 365 19.22 1.08 6.46
N ARG A 366 19.54 1.94 5.51
CA ARG A 366 19.69 3.38 5.74
C ARG A 366 18.35 4.12 5.84
N ASP A 367 17.40 3.81 4.93
CA ASP A 367 16.21 4.63 4.70
C ASP A 367 14.93 3.98 5.24
N TYR A 368 14.88 2.64 5.36
CA TYR A 368 13.65 1.87 5.67
C TYR A 368 13.80 0.91 6.86
N ALA A 369 14.82 1.13 7.70
CA ALA A 369 14.98 0.36 8.93
C ALA A 369 13.96 0.80 10.01
N PRO A 370 13.60 -0.09 10.96
CA PRO A 370 12.66 0.22 12.04
C PRO A 370 13.07 1.45 12.86
N GLU A 371 14.37 1.63 13.12
CA GLU A 371 14.89 2.76 13.89
C GLU A 371 14.74 4.10 13.16
N VAL A 372 14.89 4.09 11.83
CA VAL A 372 14.71 5.29 11.00
C VAL A 372 13.25 5.73 11.04
N TRP A 373 12.34 4.77 10.86
CA TRP A 373 10.90 4.99 10.95
C TRP A 373 10.52 5.54 12.34
N TYR A 374 10.99 4.87 13.41
CA TYR A 374 10.65 5.26 14.76
C TYR A 374 11.07 6.70 15.06
N ARG A 375 12.30 7.07 14.76
CA ARG A 375 12.78 8.45 14.97
C ARG A 375 11.99 9.49 14.18
N ALA A 376 11.63 9.18 12.94
CA ALA A 376 10.84 10.07 12.10
C ALA A 376 9.37 10.16 12.59
N TYR A 377 8.78 9.06 13.02
CA TYR A 377 7.46 9.02 13.64
C TYR A 377 7.40 9.87 14.91
N MET A 378 8.38 9.71 15.82
CA MET A 378 8.45 10.47 17.08
C MET A 378 8.57 11.97 16.84
N LYS A 379 9.36 12.40 15.84
CA LYS A 379 9.45 13.82 15.45
C LYS A 379 8.09 14.43 15.10
N VAL A 380 7.16 13.64 14.59
CA VAL A 380 5.81 14.12 14.26
C VAL A 380 4.90 14.11 15.48
N ILE A 381 4.92 13.01 16.28
CA ILE A 381 3.90 12.84 17.33
C ILE A 381 4.25 13.50 18.65
N GLU A 382 5.52 13.58 19.03
CA GLU A 382 5.93 14.21 20.32
C GLU A 382 5.46 15.67 20.45
N PRO A 383 5.67 16.54 19.45
CA PRO A 383 5.18 17.92 19.54
C PRO A 383 3.65 18.02 19.58
N LEU A 384 2.94 17.04 19.02
CA LEU A 384 1.48 17.00 19.07
C LEU A 384 0.97 16.57 20.44
N ALA A 385 1.58 15.53 21.02
CA ALA A 385 1.21 15.01 22.34
C ALA A 385 1.58 15.96 23.51
N ALA A 386 2.49 16.91 23.28
CA ALA A 386 2.91 17.91 24.27
C ALA A 386 1.98 19.15 24.34
N ARG A 387 1.01 19.27 23.42
CA ARG A 387 0.01 20.36 23.37
C ARG A 387 -1.12 20.11 24.36
#